data_abe39a86ef130b9b04732db51469e242
#
_entry.id   abe39a86ef130b9b04732db51469e242
#
_cell.length_a   1.000
_cell.length_b   1.000
_cell.length_c   1.000
_cell.angle_alpha   90.00
_cell.angle_beta   90.00
_cell.angle_gamma   90.00
#
_symmetry.space_group_name_H-M   'P 1'
#
loop_
_entity.id
_entity.type
_entity.pdbx_description
1 polymer ?
#
loop_
_entity_poly.entity_id
_entity_poly.type
_entity_poly.pdbx_seq_one_letter_code
_entity_poly.pdbx_strand_id
1 'polypeptide(L)'
;LNWNFITKELKSSDYWIDCRGNSAYDEEALEGSYCYPFIKKAFGSDPESYKKLSSPIYYIIEDAITKGKTRIVVYDEGMGMFSARMVFLLRSAGFKDTFLLNGKWPIAGNKEPGKLKVEPPILDKLKPIEWVVDKAFMEKNLTRLQIFDTRTLEEYEGLIPRLASPEEGTLCGRLPGSFLWDWRTLYDNDGNVIDRSTFRKRMSGFPFMPERPTVLYDYNGARSCLLAMMLKEFGYQEVYTYQGSWFEYRKSNLPKQATSIYGSKSPSPVAPRLGGVDKKTSL
;
A
#
# COMPACT_ATOMS: atom_id res chain seq x y z
N LEU A 1 -12.70 18.48 2.54
CA LEU A 1 -12.88 17.48 3.58
C LEU A 1 -11.69 16.50 3.53
N ASN A 2 -10.98 16.37 4.66
CA ASN A 2 -9.84 15.47 4.77
C ASN A 2 -10.29 14.01 4.93
N TRP A 3 -9.38 13.08 4.70
CA TRP A 3 -9.56 11.66 4.97
C TRP A 3 -9.48 11.38 6.49
N ASN A 4 -10.33 10.48 7.00
CA ASN A 4 -10.36 10.13 8.43
C ASN A 4 -9.13 9.35 8.91
N PHE A 5 -8.33 8.83 7.97
CA PHE A 5 -7.06 8.14 8.28
C PHE A 5 -5.83 9.05 8.12
N ILE A 6 -6.01 10.36 7.92
CA ILE A 6 -4.92 11.33 7.73
C ILE A 6 -4.91 12.32 8.87
N THR A 7 -3.73 12.66 9.37
CA THR A 7 -3.50 13.74 10.33
C THR A 7 -2.38 14.66 9.87
N LYS A 8 -2.41 15.90 10.32
CA LYS A 8 -1.28 16.85 10.25
C LYS A 8 -0.70 17.13 11.64
N GLU A 9 -1.31 16.56 12.67
CA GLU A 9 -0.96 16.82 14.06
C GLU A 9 -0.18 15.65 14.65
N LEU A 10 0.86 15.98 15.39
CA LEU A 10 1.58 15.10 16.29
C LEU A 10 1.28 15.48 17.74
N LYS A 11 0.95 14.50 18.58
CA LYS A 11 0.72 14.69 20.01
C LYS A 11 1.74 13.87 20.78
N SER A 12 2.23 14.37 21.89
CA SER A 12 3.16 13.63 22.77
C SER A 12 2.56 12.31 23.29
N SER A 13 1.23 12.23 23.33
CA SER A 13 0.50 11.01 23.70
C SER A 13 0.42 9.98 22.57
N ASP A 14 0.80 10.30 21.34
CA ASP A 14 0.74 9.36 20.22
C ASP A 14 1.79 8.26 20.35
N TYR A 15 1.49 7.12 19.72
CA TYR A 15 2.46 6.08 19.43
C TYR A 15 3.00 6.32 18.02
N TRP A 16 4.25 6.72 17.91
CA TRP A 16 4.82 7.11 16.63
C TRP A 16 5.57 5.95 15.95
N ILE A 17 5.32 5.76 14.66
CA ILE A 17 6.00 4.74 13.85
C ILE A 17 6.66 5.40 12.65
N ASP A 18 7.96 5.16 12.51
CA ASP A 18 8.77 5.58 11.37
C ASP A 18 8.83 4.46 10.32
N CYS A 19 8.41 4.75 9.10
CA CYS A 19 8.44 3.82 7.96
C CYS A 19 9.46 4.20 6.88
N ARG A 20 10.33 5.20 7.10
CA ARG A 20 11.32 5.65 6.12
C ARG A 20 12.36 4.59 5.78
N GLY A 21 12.76 3.80 6.72
CA GLY A 21 13.76 2.74 6.56
C GLY A 21 14.86 2.80 7.59
N ASN A 22 15.61 1.69 7.69
CA ASN A 22 16.56 1.52 8.78
C ASN A 22 17.63 2.61 8.81
N SER A 23 18.26 2.93 7.67
CA SER A 23 19.33 3.93 7.62
C SER A 23 18.83 5.32 8.00
N ALA A 24 17.70 5.78 7.44
CA ALA A 24 17.13 7.07 7.76
C ALA A 24 16.68 7.16 9.23
N TYR A 25 16.14 6.07 9.76
CA TYR A 25 15.76 5.97 11.16
C TYR A 25 16.97 6.01 12.11
N ASP A 26 18.03 5.27 11.77
CA ASP A 26 19.25 5.21 12.59
C ASP A 26 19.99 6.57 12.59
N GLU A 27 19.89 7.32 11.51
CA GLU A 27 20.52 8.64 11.38
C GLU A 27 19.75 9.70 12.17
N GLU A 28 18.45 9.81 11.96
CA GLU A 28 17.58 10.78 12.61
C GLU A 28 16.13 10.33 12.61
N ALA A 29 15.43 10.37 13.72
CA ALA A 29 14.02 10.03 13.88
C ALA A 29 13.32 10.98 14.87
N LEU A 30 11.98 10.97 14.92
CA LEU A 30 11.29 11.60 16.04
C LEU A 30 11.66 10.91 17.35
N GLU A 31 11.98 11.69 18.37
CA GLU A 31 12.29 11.19 19.70
C GLU A 31 11.16 10.27 20.20
N GLY A 32 11.54 9.03 20.59
CA GLY A 32 10.60 8.03 21.08
C GLY A 32 9.77 7.33 20.00
N SER A 33 10.04 7.55 18.71
CA SER A 33 9.37 6.78 17.64
C SER A 33 9.94 5.36 17.49
N TYR A 34 9.10 4.46 17.00
CA TYR A 34 9.44 3.06 16.72
C TYR A 34 9.70 2.83 15.25
N CYS A 35 10.63 1.93 14.92
CA CYS A 35 10.83 1.40 13.57
C CYS A 35 10.54 -0.10 13.55
N TYR A 36 9.70 -0.51 12.59
CA TYR A 36 9.33 -1.90 12.38
C TYR A 36 9.75 -2.34 10.96
N PRO A 37 10.95 -2.89 10.77
CA PRO A 37 11.50 -3.16 9.43
C PRO A 37 10.67 -4.14 8.58
N PHE A 38 9.85 -5.01 9.22
CA PHE A 38 9.02 -6.00 8.53
C PHE A 38 8.09 -5.38 7.48
N ILE A 39 7.64 -4.13 7.69
CA ILE A 39 6.63 -3.49 6.83
C ILE A 39 7.07 -3.38 5.37
N LYS A 40 8.36 -3.39 5.11
CA LYS A 40 8.95 -3.33 3.77
C LYS A 40 9.06 -4.68 3.07
N LYS A 41 8.92 -5.78 3.80
CA LYS A 41 9.05 -7.14 3.27
C LYS A 41 7.86 -7.50 2.36
N ALA A 42 8.12 -8.34 1.38
CA ALA A 42 7.08 -9.02 0.63
C ALA A 42 6.65 -10.28 1.39
N PHE A 43 5.35 -10.56 1.36
CA PHE A 43 4.78 -11.75 2.00
C PHE A 43 3.95 -12.51 0.98
N GLY A 44 3.98 -13.86 1.05
CA GLY A 44 2.98 -14.68 0.40
C GLY A 44 1.67 -14.72 1.19
N SER A 45 0.73 -15.48 0.69
CA SER A 45 -0.56 -15.71 1.37
C SER A 45 -0.67 -17.12 1.97
N ASP A 46 0.40 -17.89 1.97
CA ASP A 46 0.47 -19.14 2.73
C ASP A 46 0.43 -18.85 4.24
N PRO A 47 0.03 -19.85 5.06
CA PRO A 47 -0.17 -19.63 6.50
C PRO A 47 1.03 -19.09 7.25
N GLU A 48 2.26 -19.47 6.86
CA GLU A 48 3.47 -19.00 7.50
C GLU A 48 3.77 -17.54 7.13
N SER A 49 3.67 -17.20 5.86
CA SER A 49 3.81 -15.82 5.37
C SER A 49 2.75 -14.90 5.97
N TYR A 50 1.50 -15.39 6.09
CA TYR A 50 0.44 -14.64 6.75
C TYR A 50 0.75 -14.38 8.23
N LYS A 51 1.29 -15.35 8.96
CA LYS A 51 1.75 -15.16 10.34
C LYS A 51 2.85 -14.09 10.43
N LYS A 52 3.81 -14.10 9.52
CA LYS A 52 4.91 -13.11 9.47
C LYS A 52 4.41 -11.70 9.16
N LEU A 53 3.30 -11.56 8.44
CA LEU A 53 2.65 -10.26 8.20
C LEU A 53 1.80 -9.80 9.39
N SER A 54 0.98 -10.68 9.93
CA SER A 54 -0.07 -10.33 10.90
C SER A 54 0.42 -10.27 12.34
N SER A 55 1.36 -11.13 12.76
CA SER A 55 1.89 -11.10 14.13
C SER A 55 2.46 -9.74 14.53
N PRO A 56 3.30 -9.08 13.71
CA PRO A 56 3.78 -7.75 14.02
C PRO A 56 2.67 -6.71 14.19
N ILE A 57 1.60 -6.80 13.40
CA ILE A 57 0.47 -5.87 13.48
C ILE A 57 -0.24 -5.97 14.83
N TYR A 58 -0.53 -7.20 15.28
CA TYR A 58 -1.16 -7.40 16.59
C TYR A 58 -0.23 -7.07 17.74
N TYR A 59 1.06 -7.35 17.61
CA TYR A 59 2.07 -6.93 18.59
C TYR A 59 2.09 -5.40 18.76
N ILE A 60 2.09 -4.64 17.66
CA ILE A 60 2.09 -3.17 17.70
C ILE A 60 0.85 -2.64 18.42
N ILE A 61 -0.32 -3.22 18.12
CA ILE A 61 -1.58 -2.84 18.76
C ILE A 61 -1.51 -3.09 20.27
N GLU A 62 -1.07 -4.27 20.67
CA GLU A 62 -0.95 -4.65 22.07
C GLU A 62 0.08 -3.79 22.82
N ASP A 63 1.23 -3.53 22.21
CA ASP A 63 2.29 -2.70 22.78
C ASP A 63 1.81 -1.25 22.96
N ALA A 64 1.11 -0.69 21.98
CA ALA A 64 0.53 0.65 22.09
C ALA A 64 -0.49 0.75 23.24
N ILE A 65 -1.41 -0.22 23.35
CA ILE A 65 -2.42 -0.30 24.41
C ILE A 65 -1.73 -0.43 25.79
N THR A 66 -0.77 -1.32 25.91
CA THR A 66 -0.03 -1.56 27.17
C THR A 66 0.70 -0.29 27.65
N LYS A 67 1.17 0.53 26.73
CA LYS A 67 1.79 1.83 27.02
C LYS A 67 0.78 2.96 27.22
N GLY A 68 -0.52 2.66 27.29
CA GLY A 68 -1.59 3.65 27.46
C GLY A 68 -1.77 4.58 26.25
N LYS A 69 -1.31 4.17 25.07
CA LYS A 69 -1.44 4.93 23.83
C LYS A 69 -2.77 4.59 23.16
N THR A 70 -3.57 5.59 22.88
CA THR A 70 -4.89 5.43 22.23
C THR A 70 -4.87 5.77 20.75
N ARG A 71 -3.76 6.35 20.27
CA ARG A 71 -3.61 6.82 18.89
C ARG A 71 -2.24 6.44 18.35
N ILE A 72 -2.21 5.85 17.15
CA ILE A 72 -0.97 5.53 16.42
C ILE A 72 -0.84 6.49 15.26
N VAL A 73 0.31 7.13 15.12
CA VAL A 73 0.64 8.01 13.98
C VAL A 73 1.86 7.46 13.26
N VAL A 74 1.70 7.24 11.97
CA VAL A 74 2.73 6.66 11.10
C VAL A 74 3.22 7.71 10.13
N TYR A 75 4.54 7.83 9.97
CA TYR A 75 5.17 8.80 9.09
C TYR A 75 6.26 8.18 8.21
N ASP A 76 6.59 8.87 7.13
CA ASP A 76 7.74 8.58 6.27
C ASP A 76 8.28 9.84 5.54
N GLU A 77 9.00 9.64 4.43
CA GLU A 77 9.64 10.73 3.68
C GLU A 77 8.66 11.57 2.85
N GLY A 78 7.40 11.16 2.74
CA GLY A 78 6.40 11.64 1.79
C GLY A 78 6.19 10.66 0.64
N MET A 79 4.99 10.66 0.03
CA MET A 79 4.53 9.63 -0.90
C MET A 79 4.67 8.20 -0.32
N GLY A 80 4.34 8.04 0.95
CA GLY A 80 4.67 6.88 1.77
C GLY A 80 3.84 5.64 1.51
N MET A 81 4.30 4.75 0.63
CA MET A 81 3.64 3.47 0.44
C MET A 81 3.72 2.56 1.66
N PHE A 82 4.79 2.64 2.45
CA PHE A 82 4.96 1.77 3.62
C PHE A 82 4.24 2.31 4.85
N SER A 83 4.17 3.61 5.02
CA SER A 83 3.32 4.23 6.05
C SER A 83 1.84 3.98 5.76
N ALA A 84 1.42 4.11 4.50
CA ALA A 84 0.06 3.76 4.10
C ALA A 84 -0.26 2.27 4.34
N ARG A 85 0.69 1.36 4.06
CA ARG A 85 0.54 -0.07 4.37
C ARG A 85 0.39 -0.32 5.87
N MET A 86 1.22 0.32 6.70
CA MET A 86 1.13 0.19 8.15
C MET A 86 -0.22 0.65 8.67
N VAL A 87 -0.67 1.84 8.27
CA VAL A 87 -1.99 2.37 8.66
C VAL A 87 -3.12 1.44 8.20
N PHE A 88 -3.07 0.98 6.96
CA PHE A 88 -4.07 0.06 6.41
C PHE A 88 -4.16 -1.23 7.23
N LEU A 89 -3.03 -1.88 7.53
CA LEU A 89 -3.01 -3.14 8.27
C LEU A 89 -3.49 -2.98 9.71
N LEU A 90 -3.06 -1.93 10.41
CA LEU A 90 -3.50 -1.64 11.78
C LEU A 90 -5.01 -1.37 11.84
N ARG A 91 -5.55 -0.57 10.92
CA ARG A 91 -6.98 -0.28 10.84
C ARG A 91 -7.81 -1.51 10.49
N SER A 92 -7.32 -2.34 9.56
CA SER A 92 -7.98 -3.58 9.17
C SER A 92 -7.89 -4.68 10.23
N ALA A 93 -6.93 -4.61 11.13
CA ALA A 93 -6.85 -5.44 12.34
C ALA A 93 -7.73 -4.93 13.50
N GLY A 94 -8.46 -3.82 13.28
CA GLY A 94 -9.44 -3.28 14.22
C GLY A 94 -8.99 -2.04 15.01
N PHE A 95 -7.73 -1.60 14.91
CA PHE A 95 -7.26 -0.39 15.61
C PHE A 95 -7.51 0.86 14.76
N LYS A 96 -8.73 1.41 14.86
CA LYS A 96 -9.22 2.49 14.00
C LYS A 96 -8.51 3.83 14.19
N ASP A 97 -8.02 4.11 15.39
CA ASP A 97 -7.30 5.36 15.74
C ASP A 97 -5.84 5.33 15.27
N THR A 98 -5.65 4.92 14.01
CA THR A 98 -4.36 4.91 13.31
C THR A 98 -4.39 5.90 12.17
N PHE A 99 -3.35 6.74 12.07
CA PHE A 99 -3.29 7.84 11.12
C PHE A 99 -1.98 7.86 10.34
N LEU A 100 -2.09 8.20 9.07
CA LEU A 100 -0.97 8.60 8.23
C LEU A 100 -0.68 10.09 8.47
N LEU A 101 0.53 10.44 8.85
CA LEU A 101 0.96 11.83 8.90
C LEU A 101 1.12 12.36 7.47
N ASN A 102 0.32 13.37 7.12
CA ASN A 102 0.36 13.95 5.79
C ASN A 102 1.43 15.04 5.72
N GLY A 103 2.43 14.78 4.92
CA GLY A 103 3.60 15.61 4.77
C GLY A 103 4.83 14.76 4.48
N LYS A 104 5.95 15.40 4.31
CA LYS A 104 7.23 14.74 4.10
C LYS A 104 8.26 15.17 5.14
N TRP A 105 9.23 14.31 5.36
CA TRP A 105 10.37 14.61 6.21
C TRP A 105 11.15 15.84 5.70
N PRO A 106 11.71 16.69 6.57
CA PRO A 106 11.60 16.65 8.04
C PRO A 106 10.26 17.20 8.55
N ILE A 107 9.70 16.53 9.54
CA ILE A 107 8.48 16.94 10.24
C ILE A 107 8.81 17.67 11.54
N ALA A 108 7.83 18.37 12.12
CA ALA A 108 8.01 19.07 13.40
C ALA A 108 8.21 18.08 14.55
N GLY A 109 8.95 18.49 15.58
CA GLY A 109 9.22 17.72 16.79
C GLY A 109 10.71 17.55 17.08
N ASN A 110 11.02 17.09 18.28
CA ASN A 110 12.39 16.75 18.68
C ASN A 110 12.88 15.54 17.89
N LYS A 111 14.13 15.59 17.47
CA LYS A 111 14.76 14.56 16.67
C LYS A 111 16.01 14.05 17.35
N GLU A 112 16.22 12.76 17.23
CA GLU A 112 17.40 12.05 17.71
C GLU A 112 17.68 10.84 16.82
N PRO A 113 18.88 10.23 16.88
CA PRO A 113 19.10 8.92 16.26
C PRO A 113 18.10 7.90 16.79
N GLY A 114 17.55 7.09 15.89
CA GLY A 114 16.50 6.13 16.24
C GLY A 114 17.03 5.03 17.18
N LYS A 115 16.30 4.78 18.28
CA LYS A 115 16.70 3.85 19.34
C LYS A 115 15.77 2.64 19.48
N LEU A 116 14.57 2.70 18.93
CA LEU A 116 13.50 1.73 19.15
C LEU A 116 13.19 0.94 17.88
N LYS A 117 14.20 0.22 17.37
CA LYS A 117 14.03 -0.73 16.26
C LYS A 117 13.53 -2.06 16.83
N VAL A 118 12.36 -2.51 16.37
CA VAL A 118 11.68 -3.68 16.92
C VAL A 118 11.47 -4.74 15.86
N GLU A 119 11.87 -5.98 16.16
CA GLU A 119 11.49 -7.18 15.44
C GLU A 119 10.45 -7.95 16.29
N PRO A 120 9.16 -7.81 15.98
CA PRO A 120 8.10 -8.39 16.77
C PRO A 120 8.13 -9.94 16.73
N PRO A 121 7.73 -10.60 17.82
CA PRO A 121 7.64 -12.05 17.86
C PRO A 121 6.54 -12.57 16.94
N ILE A 122 6.64 -13.83 16.53
CA ILE A 122 5.57 -14.55 15.86
C ILE A 122 4.57 -15.02 16.91
N LEU A 123 3.31 -14.63 16.75
CA LEU A 123 2.22 -14.98 17.67
C LEU A 123 1.56 -16.30 17.25
N ASP A 124 1.18 -17.13 18.23
CA ASP A 124 0.54 -18.42 17.96
C ASP A 124 -0.93 -18.29 17.54
N LYS A 125 -1.64 -17.33 18.14
CA LYS A 125 -3.06 -17.10 17.89
C LYS A 125 -3.27 -15.72 17.28
N LEU A 126 -3.85 -15.68 16.10
CA LEU A 126 -4.10 -14.47 15.35
C LEU A 126 -5.57 -14.41 14.92
N LYS A 127 -6.14 -13.22 14.95
CA LYS A 127 -7.40 -12.94 14.28
C LYS A 127 -7.13 -12.67 12.80
N PRO A 128 -8.10 -12.90 11.91
CA PRO A 128 -7.99 -12.48 10.52
C PRO A 128 -7.86 -10.94 10.41
N ILE A 129 -7.05 -10.48 9.46
CA ILE A 129 -7.05 -9.07 9.05
C ILE A 129 -8.11 -8.93 7.97
N GLU A 130 -9.21 -8.21 8.28
CA GLU A 130 -10.45 -8.24 7.51
C GLU A 130 -10.33 -7.78 6.06
N TRP A 131 -9.44 -6.82 5.78
CA TRP A 131 -9.36 -6.21 4.43
C TRP A 131 -8.28 -6.83 3.54
N VAL A 132 -7.78 -7.98 3.93
CA VAL A 132 -6.73 -8.72 3.22
C VAL A 132 -7.29 -10.01 2.66
N VAL A 133 -6.99 -10.29 1.39
CA VAL A 133 -7.34 -11.56 0.75
C VAL A 133 -6.08 -12.32 0.34
N ASP A 134 -6.22 -13.63 0.24
CA ASP A 134 -5.17 -14.56 -0.13
C ASP A 134 -5.25 -15.00 -1.60
N LYS A 135 -4.30 -15.82 -2.02
CA LYS A 135 -4.26 -16.38 -3.37
C LYS A 135 -5.46 -17.29 -3.66
N ALA A 136 -5.93 -18.05 -2.67
CA ALA A 136 -7.09 -18.95 -2.85
C ALA A 136 -8.37 -18.15 -3.10
N PHE A 137 -8.54 -17.00 -2.42
CA PHE A 137 -9.62 -16.09 -2.72
C PHE A 137 -9.53 -15.55 -4.16
N MET A 138 -8.33 -15.17 -4.61
CA MET A 138 -8.12 -14.71 -5.99
C MET A 138 -8.46 -15.79 -7.00
N GLU A 139 -7.99 -17.02 -6.81
CA GLU A 139 -8.27 -18.17 -7.67
C GLU A 139 -9.77 -18.41 -7.85
N LYS A 140 -10.49 -18.42 -6.73
CA LYS A 140 -11.93 -18.71 -6.71
C LYS A 140 -12.78 -17.61 -7.35
N ASN A 141 -12.34 -16.35 -7.27
CA ASN A 141 -13.20 -15.21 -7.57
C ASN A 141 -12.73 -14.37 -8.76
N LEU A 142 -11.64 -14.72 -9.43
CA LEU A 142 -10.97 -13.89 -10.44
C LEU A 142 -11.92 -13.27 -11.48
N THR A 143 -12.92 -14.03 -11.96
CA THR A 143 -13.88 -13.57 -12.97
C THR A 143 -14.99 -12.66 -12.42
N ARG A 144 -15.18 -12.63 -11.11
CA ARG A 144 -16.22 -11.83 -10.44
C ARG A 144 -15.67 -10.51 -9.90
N LEU A 145 -14.37 -10.44 -9.71
CA LEU A 145 -13.70 -9.30 -9.10
C LEU A 145 -13.56 -8.14 -10.09
N GLN A 146 -13.60 -6.95 -9.56
CA GLN A 146 -12.99 -5.77 -10.14
C GLN A 146 -11.57 -5.66 -9.59
N ILE A 147 -10.57 -5.67 -10.46
CA ILE A 147 -9.17 -5.74 -10.03
C ILE A 147 -8.43 -4.47 -10.46
N PHE A 148 -7.76 -3.81 -9.54
CA PHE A 148 -6.86 -2.70 -9.84
C PHE A 148 -5.42 -3.06 -9.55
N ASP A 149 -4.58 -2.81 -10.56
CA ASP A 149 -3.13 -2.84 -10.46
C ASP A 149 -2.64 -1.44 -10.09
N THR A 150 -2.03 -1.30 -8.92
CA THR A 150 -1.53 0.01 -8.47
C THR A 150 -0.04 0.22 -8.76
N ARG A 151 0.56 -0.61 -9.62
CA ARG A 151 1.94 -0.44 -10.06
C ARG A 151 2.08 0.71 -11.06
N THR A 152 3.27 0.90 -11.60
CA THR A 152 3.50 1.85 -12.68
C THR A 152 3.02 1.29 -14.02
N LEU A 153 2.83 2.15 -15.03
CA LEU A 153 2.44 1.75 -16.36
C LEU A 153 3.44 0.74 -16.96
N GLU A 154 4.71 0.98 -16.75
CA GLU A 154 5.79 0.13 -17.29
C GLU A 154 5.77 -1.27 -16.66
N GLU A 155 5.50 -1.36 -15.35
CA GLU A 155 5.31 -2.64 -14.66
C GLU A 155 4.04 -3.37 -15.14
N TYR A 156 2.94 -2.62 -15.31
CA TYR A 156 1.65 -3.15 -15.76
C TYR A 156 1.71 -3.69 -17.20
N GLU A 157 2.39 -3.02 -18.08
CA GLU A 157 2.58 -3.44 -19.47
C GLU A 157 3.68 -4.48 -19.63
N GLY A 158 4.45 -4.76 -18.58
CA GLY A 158 5.53 -5.73 -18.62
C GLY A 158 6.78 -5.23 -19.33
N LEU A 159 6.95 -3.91 -19.45
CA LEU A 159 8.12 -3.27 -20.09
C LEU A 159 9.34 -3.26 -19.18
N ILE A 160 9.13 -3.24 -17.88
CA ILE A 160 10.20 -3.31 -16.88
C ILE A 160 10.01 -4.59 -16.09
N PRO A 161 10.88 -5.57 -16.27
CA PRO A 161 10.94 -6.70 -15.36
C PRO A 161 11.41 -6.18 -14.02
N ARG A 162 10.56 -6.20 -13.01
CA ARG A 162 11.05 -6.00 -11.66
C ARG A 162 11.79 -7.26 -11.27
N LEU A 163 13.06 -7.08 -10.92
CA LEU A 163 14.07 -8.08 -10.62
C LEU A 163 13.48 -9.41 -10.10
N ALA A 164 13.31 -10.35 -11.03
CA ALA A 164 13.37 -11.74 -10.69
C ALA A 164 14.84 -12.05 -10.37
N SER A 165 15.11 -12.99 -9.48
CA SER A 165 16.46 -13.53 -9.41
C SER A 165 16.81 -14.11 -10.79
N PRO A 166 18.09 -14.20 -11.16
CA PRO A 166 18.51 -14.81 -12.42
C PRO A 166 17.90 -16.22 -12.63
N GLU A 167 17.58 -16.91 -11.53
CA GLU A 167 16.98 -18.25 -11.50
C GLU A 167 15.47 -18.25 -11.77
N GLU A 168 14.75 -17.19 -11.46
CA GLU A 168 13.29 -17.10 -11.62
C GLU A 168 12.84 -16.60 -13.00
N GLY A 169 13.79 -16.14 -13.83
CA GLY A 169 13.49 -15.56 -15.14
C GLY A 169 12.72 -14.23 -15.04
N THR A 170 12.44 -13.64 -16.18
CA THR A 170 11.72 -12.36 -16.29
C THR A 170 10.23 -12.62 -16.32
N LEU A 171 9.56 -12.55 -15.17
CA LEU A 171 8.12 -12.69 -15.07
C LEU A 171 7.46 -11.31 -15.16
N CYS A 172 7.08 -10.94 -16.39
CA CYS A 172 6.39 -9.69 -16.71
C CYS A 172 4.89 -9.92 -16.85
N GLY A 173 4.10 -8.83 -16.77
CA GLY A 173 2.68 -8.84 -17.02
C GLY A 173 1.84 -8.44 -15.81
N ARG A 174 0.56 -8.81 -15.86
CA ARG A 174 -0.46 -8.41 -14.88
C ARG A 174 -1.51 -9.49 -14.68
N LEU A 175 -2.36 -9.30 -13.68
CA LEU A 175 -3.56 -10.12 -13.52
C LEU A 175 -4.55 -9.81 -14.66
N PRO A 176 -5.16 -10.85 -15.26
CA PRO A 176 -6.09 -10.66 -16.36
C PRO A 176 -7.27 -9.76 -15.97
N GLY A 177 -7.64 -8.85 -16.88
CA GLY A 177 -8.76 -7.93 -16.66
C GLY A 177 -8.53 -6.84 -15.60
N SER A 178 -7.32 -6.71 -15.08
CA SER A 178 -7.02 -5.63 -14.14
C SER A 178 -6.96 -4.27 -14.83
N PHE A 179 -7.38 -3.24 -14.13
CA PHE A 179 -7.27 -1.83 -14.52
C PHE A 179 -6.04 -1.22 -13.86
N LEU A 180 -5.29 -0.41 -14.59
CA LEU A 180 -4.16 0.32 -14.01
C LEU A 180 -4.65 1.54 -13.24
N TRP A 181 -4.27 1.64 -11.98
CA TRP A 181 -4.33 2.88 -11.20
C TRP A 181 -2.96 3.17 -10.59
N ASP A 182 -2.14 3.90 -11.30
CA ASP A 182 -0.79 4.23 -10.82
C ASP A 182 -0.85 4.92 -9.44
N TRP A 183 -0.26 4.28 -8.43
CA TRP A 183 -0.28 4.73 -7.03
C TRP A 183 0.26 6.15 -6.84
N ARG A 184 1.17 6.60 -7.70
CA ARG A 184 1.76 7.94 -7.64
C ARG A 184 0.70 9.03 -7.83
N THR A 185 -0.37 8.71 -8.52
CA THR A 185 -1.49 9.64 -8.72
C THR A 185 -2.30 9.91 -7.46
N LEU A 186 -2.08 9.18 -6.38
CA LEU A 186 -2.74 9.40 -5.10
C LEU A 186 -2.07 10.50 -4.26
N TYR A 187 -1.00 11.09 -4.78
CA TYR A 187 -0.24 12.14 -4.14
C TYR A 187 -0.20 13.40 -5.02
N ASP A 188 -0.02 14.54 -4.38
CA ASP A 188 0.27 15.82 -5.05
C ASP A 188 1.79 15.97 -5.31
N ASN A 189 2.18 17.13 -5.89
CA ASN A 189 3.57 17.40 -6.21
C ASN A 189 4.46 17.59 -4.95
N ASP A 190 3.85 17.89 -3.82
CA ASP A 190 4.54 18.05 -2.54
C ASP A 190 4.63 16.72 -1.77
N GLY A 191 4.10 15.64 -2.34
CA GLY A 191 4.09 14.32 -1.72
C GLY A 191 3.00 14.12 -0.66
N ASN A 192 2.05 15.03 -0.55
CA ASN A 192 0.88 14.85 0.29
C ASN A 192 -0.17 13.99 -0.41
N VAL A 193 -0.97 13.29 0.38
CA VAL A 193 -2.14 12.58 -0.12
C VAL A 193 -3.16 13.59 -0.66
N ILE A 194 -3.67 13.36 -1.87
CA ILE A 194 -4.66 14.23 -2.50
C ILE A 194 -5.96 14.30 -1.69
N ASP A 195 -6.67 15.40 -1.78
CA ASP A 195 -7.95 15.56 -1.12
C ASP A 195 -9.09 14.75 -1.77
N ARG A 196 -10.22 14.64 -1.05
CA ARG A 196 -11.40 13.87 -1.50
C ARG A 196 -11.99 14.39 -2.81
N SER A 197 -11.92 15.70 -3.09
CA SER A 197 -12.48 16.28 -4.32
C SER A 197 -11.64 15.92 -5.53
N THR A 198 -10.32 15.99 -5.39
CA THR A 198 -9.35 15.55 -6.41
C THR A 198 -9.46 14.05 -6.67
N PHE A 199 -9.58 13.24 -5.61
CA PHE A 199 -9.80 11.82 -5.75
C PHE A 199 -11.09 11.49 -6.50
N ARG A 200 -12.20 12.14 -6.17
CA ARG A 200 -13.48 11.97 -6.87
C ARG A 200 -13.37 12.27 -8.37
N LYS A 201 -12.67 13.34 -8.74
CA LYS A 201 -12.41 13.66 -10.15
C LYS A 201 -11.59 12.57 -10.85
N ARG A 202 -10.60 11.99 -10.17
CA ARG A 202 -9.79 10.89 -10.72
C ARG A 202 -10.62 9.62 -10.87
N MET A 203 -11.45 9.30 -9.89
CA MET A 203 -12.36 8.14 -9.96
C MET A 203 -13.30 8.19 -11.17
N SER A 204 -13.80 9.36 -11.55
CA SER A 204 -14.74 9.48 -12.67
C SER A 204 -14.16 9.06 -14.04
N GLY A 205 -12.84 8.94 -14.12
CA GLY A 205 -12.15 8.42 -15.32
C GLY A 205 -12.01 6.88 -15.36
N PHE A 206 -12.47 6.17 -14.31
CA PHE A 206 -12.40 4.72 -14.25
C PHE A 206 -13.78 4.08 -14.40
N PRO A 207 -13.89 2.93 -15.05
CA PRO A 207 -15.13 2.17 -15.12
C PRO A 207 -15.36 1.42 -13.80
N PHE A 208 -15.53 2.20 -12.71
CA PHE A 208 -15.68 1.64 -11.37
C PHE A 208 -17.09 1.07 -11.20
N MET A 209 -17.18 -0.17 -10.74
CA MET A 209 -18.43 -0.91 -10.51
C MET A 209 -18.64 -1.10 -9.00
N PRO A 210 -19.43 -0.24 -8.34
CA PRO A 210 -19.60 -0.27 -6.88
C PRO A 210 -20.16 -1.56 -6.32
N GLU A 211 -20.93 -2.28 -7.13
CA GLU A 211 -21.58 -3.54 -6.80
C GLU A 211 -20.67 -4.76 -6.88
N ARG A 212 -19.46 -4.60 -7.40
CA ARG A 212 -18.48 -5.68 -7.52
C ARG A 212 -17.46 -5.63 -6.41
N PRO A 213 -17.11 -6.76 -5.79
CA PRO A 213 -15.97 -6.83 -4.89
C PRO A 213 -14.71 -6.38 -5.60
N THR A 214 -14.00 -5.45 -4.98
CA THR A 214 -12.79 -4.82 -5.55
C THR A 214 -11.56 -5.36 -4.84
N VAL A 215 -10.61 -5.85 -5.61
CA VAL A 215 -9.28 -6.23 -5.11
C VAL A 215 -8.20 -5.37 -5.73
N LEU A 216 -7.35 -4.84 -4.89
CA LEU A 216 -6.20 -4.04 -5.27
C LEU A 216 -4.93 -4.85 -5.04
N TYR A 217 -4.01 -4.75 -5.97
CA TYR A 217 -2.70 -5.36 -5.84
C TYR A 217 -1.61 -4.45 -6.41
N ASP A 218 -0.38 -4.75 -6.08
CA ASP A 218 0.82 -4.11 -6.63
C ASP A 218 1.95 -5.13 -6.77
N TYR A 219 3.18 -4.76 -6.42
CA TYR A 219 4.27 -5.72 -6.43
C TYR A 219 4.29 -6.59 -5.16
N ASN A 220 4.15 -5.99 -3.96
CA ASN A 220 4.32 -6.63 -2.65
C ASN A 220 3.26 -6.23 -1.60
N GLY A 221 2.15 -5.64 -2.03
CA GLY A 221 1.02 -5.27 -1.19
C GLY A 221 1.17 -3.94 -0.43
N ALA A 222 2.11 -3.08 -0.81
CA ALA A 222 2.32 -1.80 -0.13
C ALA A 222 1.59 -0.62 -0.80
N ARG A 223 1.69 -0.50 -2.13
CA ARG A 223 1.16 0.65 -2.89
C ARG A 223 -0.36 0.64 -3.00
N SER A 224 -0.98 -0.53 -2.93
CA SER A 224 -2.43 -0.74 -3.00
C SER A 224 -3.18 -0.26 -1.77
N CYS A 225 -2.52 -0.15 -0.62
CA CYS A 225 -3.16 0.11 0.66
C CYS A 225 -3.80 1.49 0.75
N LEU A 226 -3.16 2.53 0.21
CA LEU A 226 -3.72 3.89 0.23
C LEU A 226 -5.02 3.97 -0.57
N LEU A 227 -5.03 3.43 -1.80
CA LEU A 227 -6.23 3.40 -2.62
C LEU A 227 -7.36 2.62 -1.95
N ALA A 228 -7.05 1.50 -1.29
CA ALA A 228 -8.03 0.72 -0.55
C ALA A 228 -8.71 1.54 0.56
N MET A 229 -7.93 2.26 1.37
CA MET A 229 -8.50 3.14 2.41
C MET A 229 -9.36 4.25 1.83
N MET A 230 -8.91 4.88 0.74
CA MET A 230 -9.68 5.93 0.07
C MET A 230 -11.02 5.40 -0.44
N LEU A 231 -11.04 4.26 -1.11
CA LEU A 231 -12.28 3.65 -1.61
C LEU A 231 -13.23 3.29 -0.47
N LYS A 232 -12.72 2.71 0.62
CA LYS A 232 -13.55 2.40 1.80
C LYS A 232 -14.17 3.66 2.41
N GLU A 233 -13.46 4.76 2.50
CA GLU A 233 -14.02 6.04 2.98
C GLU A 233 -14.98 6.71 1.99
N PHE A 234 -14.95 6.30 0.73
CA PHE A 234 -15.97 6.66 -0.26
C PHE A 234 -17.25 5.81 -0.17
N GLY A 235 -17.27 4.82 0.75
CA GLY A 235 -18.44 3.98 1.02
C GLY A 235 -18.42 2.62 0.34
N TYR A 236 -17.34 2.27 -0.36
CA TYR A 236 -17.21 0.94 -0.97
C TYR A 236 -16.83 -0.09 0.09
N GLN A 237 -17.74 -0.98 0.45
CA GLN A 237 -17.56 -1.92 1.55
C GLN A 237 -16.64 -3.09 1.19
N GLU A 238 -16.86 -3.70 0.03
CA GLU A 238 -16.13 -4.88 -0.44
C GLU A 238 -14.84 -4.48 -1.18
N VAL A 239 -13.93 -3.82 -0.46
CA VAL A 239 -12.60 -3.44 -0.96
C VAL A 239 -11.53 -4.15 -0.16
N TYR A 240 -10.66 -4.86 -0.84
CA TYR A 240 -9.62 -5.70 -0.27
C TYR A 240 -8.26 -5.43 -0.93
N THR A 241 -7.19 -5.79 -0.26
CA THR A 241 -5.86 -5.88 -0.87
C THR A 241 -5.39 -7.34 -0.92
N TYR A 242 -4.83 -7.73 -2.03
CA TYR A 242 -4.11 -8.99 -2.14
C TYR A 242 -2.64 -8.75 -1.76
N GLN A 243 -2.27 -9.08 -0.51
CA GLN A 243 -0.95 -8.75 0.02
C GLN A 243 0.18 -9.57 -0.62
N GLY A 244 -0.08 -10.78 -1.11
CA GLY A 244 0.87 -11.56 -1.91
C GLY A 244 1.22 -10.88 -3.24
N SER A 245 0.27 -10.14 -3.80
CA SER A 245 0.44 -9.27 -4.96
C SER A 245 1.13 -9.95 -6.16
N TRP A 246 1.77 -9.18 -7.03
CA TRP A 246 2.52 -9.72 -8.17
C TRP A 246 3.70 -10.59 -7.72
N PHE A 247 4.30 -10.29 -6.57
CA PHE A 247 5.40 -11.09 -6.00
C PHE A 247 5.04 -12.57 -5.86
N GLU A 248 3.84 -12.88 -5.40
CA GLU A 248 3.33 -14.25 -5.27
C GLU A 248 2.64 -14.72 -6.56
N TYR A 249 1.75 -13.88 -7.12
CA TYR A 249 0.91 -14.27 -8.25
C TYR A 249 1.71 -14.69 -9.49
N ARG A 250 2.81 -14.01 -9.79
CA ARG A 250 3.66 -14.31 -10.94
C ARG A 250 4.23 -15.73 -10.94
N LYS A 251 4.42 -16.32 -9.75
CA LYS A 251 4.95 -17.68 -9.55
C LYS A 251 3.86 -18.75 -9.59
N SER A 252 2.59 -18.37 -9.60
CA SER A 252 1.46 -19.28 -9.65
C SER A 252 1.22 -19.80 -11.08
N ASN A 253 0.43 -20.88 -11.20
CA ASN A 253 -0.07 -21.36 -12.48
C ASN A 253 -1.32 -20.61 -12.99
N LEU A 254 -1.74 -19.56 -12.30
CA LEU A 254 -2.89 -18.75 -12.67
C LEU A 254 -2.63 -17.97 -13.96
N PRO A 255 -3.69 -17.65 -14.72
CA PRO A 255 -3.58 -16.89 -15.97
C PRO A 255 -2.88 -15.55 -15.74
N LYS A 256 -1.98 -15.19 -16.66
CA LYS A 256 -1.30 -13.89 -16.68
C LYS A 256 -1.52 -13.23 -18.01
N GLN A 257 -1.70 -11.93 -18.01
CA GLN A 257 -1.79 -11.12 -19.21
C GLN A 257 -0.50 -10.32 -19.36
N ALA A 258 0.13 -10.40 -20.53
CA ALA A 258 1.24 -9.56 -20.92
C ALA A 258 0.83 -8.73 -22.13
N THR A 259 1.35 -7.51 -22.26
CA THR A 259 1.23 -6.75 -23.48
C THR A 259 2.20 -7.37 -24.47
N SER A 260 1.68 -7.95 -25.57
CA SER A 260 2.53 -8.47 -26.63
C SER A 260 3.29 -7.30 -27.27
N ILE A 261 4.60 -7.32 -27.21
CA ILE A 261 5.45 -6.38 -27.95
C ILE A 261 5.32 -6.60 -29.47
N TYR A 262 4.76 -7.74 -29.87
CA TYR A 262 4.49 -8.13 -31.24
C TYR A 262 2.99 -8.32 -31.47
N GLY A 263 2.29 -7.25 -31.84
CA GLY A 263 1.16 -7.29 -32.74
C GLY A 263 -0.17 -7.88 -32.28
N SER A 264 -0.71 -7.52 -31.11
CA SER A 264 -2.16 -7.50 -30.92
C SER A 264 -2.55 -6.30 -30.07
N LYS A 265 -3.12 -5.29 -30.71
CA LYS A 265 -3.73 -4.13 -30.05
C LYS A 265 -5.03 -4.56 -29.40
N SER A 266 -4.98 -5.13 -28.22
CA SER A 266 -6.11 -5.04 -27.30
C SER A 266 -6.01 -3.69 -26.60
N PRO A 267 -7.02 -2.83 -26.64
CA PRO A 267 -6.99 -1.58 -25.91
C PRO A 267 -6.94 -1.91 -24.42
N SER A 268 -5.80 -1.63 -23.78
CA SER A 268 -5.72 -1.66 -22.32
C SER A 268 -6.59 -0.53 -21.80
N PRO A 269 -7.54 -0.79 -20.89
CA PRO A 269 -8.27 0.28 -20.23
C PRO A 269 -7.30 1.00 -19.28
N VAL A 270 -6.70 2.05 -19.81
CA VAL A 270 -5.85 2.97 -19.04
C VAL A 270 -6.68 4.20 -18.74
N ALA A 271 -6.69 4.64 -17.49
CA ALA A 271 -7.28 5.93 -17.15
C ALA A 271 -6.61 7.06 -17.96
N PRO A 272 -7.37 8.08 -18.38
CA PRO A 272 -6.81 9.20 -19.10
C PRO A 272 -5.70 9.85 -18.23
N ARG A 273 -4.53 10.05 -18.83
CA ARG A 273 -3.47 10.85 -18.21
C ARG A 273 -4.01 12.25 -18.05
N LEU A 274 -4.25 12.69 -16.84
CA LEU A 274 -4.46 14.12 -16.58
C LEU A 274 -3.12 14.82 -16.86
N GLY A 275 -3.16 15.68 -17.87
CA GLY A 275 -2.09 16.37 -18.55
C GLY A 275 -0.79 16.54 -17.77
N GLY A 276 0.27 15.97 -18.30
CA GLY A 276 1.61 16.36 -17.95
C GLY A 276 1.81 17.83 -18.34
N VAL A 277 2.29 18.63 -17.41
CA VAL A 277 2.73 19.97 -17.69
C VAL A 277 3.95 19.84 -18.60
N ASP A 278 3.79 20.21 -19.87
CA ASP A 278 4.89 20.34 -20.81
C ASP A 278 5.92 21.30 -20.19
N LYS A 279 7.05 20.78 -19.79
CA LYS A 279 8.24 21.59 -19.58
C LYS A 279 8.67 22.11 -20.94
N LYS A 280 8.15 23.27 -21.36
CA LYS A 280 8.82 24.07 -22.38
C LYS A 280 10.15 24.53 -21.81
N THR A 281 11.18 23.90 -22.27
CA THR A 281 12.54 24.45 -22.34
C THR A 281 12.46 25.82 -23.02
N SER A 282 12.84 26.86 -22.31
CA SER A 282 13.27 28.12 -22.89
C SER A 282 14.74 28.33 -22.55
N LEU A 283 15.48 28.47 -23.58
CA LEU A 283 16.85 28.99 -23.77
C LEU A 283 17.48 29.75 -22.59
#